data_a0f3ea18fe19b8f60a5d30b694c710d3
#
_entry.id   a0f3ea18fe19b8f60a5d30b694c710d3
#
_cell.length_a   1.000
_cell.length_b   1.000
_cell.length_c   1.000
_cell.angle_alpha   90.00
_cell.angle_beta   90.00
_cell.angle_gamma   90.00
#
_symmetry.space_group_name_H-M   'P 1'
#
loop_
_entity.id
_entity.type
_entity.pdbx_description
1 polymer ?
#
loop_
_entity_poly.entity_id
_entity_poly.type
_entity_poly.pdbx_seq_one_letter_code
_entity_poly.pdbx_strand_id
1 'polypeptide(L)'
;ETPIFSSAEKITTNGVFYEWQVQELAAAATDNHVNEGADATFATPTATSRLGNYHQISVKDFAISGTLESVDKAGRERESADQKIIKSVELRRDIEKSVGDTNVARSASDPRKSASLITWMTNVSKPSDMGHGTGDGTDTCDLTGTNRALTLAQIESANQEAWEDGGNPQILVCSATNKANISNLSAAGTNLVTNQVNATAGTAPSFVGAVSVFLTDFGELQLTPSRFLSNDKLFIIDPDYVSCLLYTSPSPRDG
;
A
#
# COMPACT_ATOMS: atom_id res chain seq x y z
N GLU A 1 3.03 -11.70 -6.20
CA GLU A 1 4.12 -10.83 -6.63
C GLU A 1 3.81 -9.32 -6.48
N THR A 2 2.54 -8.94 -6.35
CA THR A 2 2.06 -7.56 -6.25
C THR A 2 1.25 -7.38 -4.97
N PRO A 3 1.92 -7.24 -3.80
CA PRO A 3 1.26 -7.26 -2.51
C PRO A 3 0.27 -6.10 -2.29
N ILE A 4 0.61 -4.87 -2.66
CA ILE A 4 -0.28 -3.70 -2.50
C ILE A 4 -1.54 -3.88 -3.35
N PHE A 5 -1.37 -4.22 -4.64
CA PHE A 5 -2.50 -4.44 -5.54
C PHE A 5 -3.36 -5.64 -5.14
N SER A 6 -2.75 -6.68 -4.56
CA SER A 6 -3.46 -7.91 -4.17
C SER A 6 -4.22 -7.78 -2.86
N SER A 7 -3.71 -7.00 -1.89
CA SER A 7 -4.35 -6.75 -0.60
C SER A 7 -5.53 -5.78 -0.68
N ALA A 8 -5.50 -4.84 -1.65
CA ALA A 8 -6.56 -3.87 -1.83
C ALA A 8 -7.87 -4.51 -2.29
N GLU A 9 -8.98 -4.12 -1.70
CA GLU A 9 -10.32 -4.46 -2.16
C GLU A 9 -10.53 -3.94 -3.59
N LYS A 10 -11.27 -4.68 -4.43
CA LYS A 10 -11.54 -4.28 -5.81
C LYS A 10 -12.97 -3.79 -5.97
N ILE A 11 -13.11 -2.51 -6.30
CA ILE A 11 -14.40 -1.84 -6.48
C ILE A 11 -14.54 -1.42 -7.95
N THR A 12 -15.68 -1.71 -8.55
CA THR A 12 -15.99 -1.28 -9.92
C THR A 12 -16.62 0.12 -9.89
N THR A 13 -16.15 1.01 -10.75
CA THR A 13 -16.66 2.39 -10.87
C THR A 13 -16.98 2.72 -12.32
N ASN A 14 -17.84 3.73 -12.53
CA ASN A 14 -18.29 4.17 -13.86
C ASN A 14 -17.81 5.59 -14.22
N GLY A 15 -16.94 6.18 -13.42
CA GLY A 15 -16.46 7.55 -13.62
C GLY A 15 -14.97 7.63 -13.88
N VAL A 16 -14.54 8.72 -14.50
CA VAL A 16 -13.11 9.05 -14.70
C VAL A 16 -12.48 9.57 -13.42
N PHE A 17 -13.26 10.19 -12.58
CA PHE A 17 -12.90 10.71 -11.27
C PHE A 17 -13.83 10.08 -10.24
N TYR A 18 -13.27 9.55 -9.18
CA TYR A 18 -14.00 8.96 -8.07
C TYR A 18 -13.78 9.80 -6.82
N GLU A 19 -14.86 10.12 -6.12
CA GLU A 19 -14.84 10.91 -4.90
C GLU A 19 -15.43 10.11 -3.75
N TRP A 20 -14.88 10.35 -2.56
CA TRP A 20 -15.42 9.84 -1.31
C TRP A 20 -15.40 10.92 -0.24
N GLN A 21 -16.19 10.72 0.80
CA GLN A 21 -16.26 11.64 1.92
C GLN A 21 -15.52 11.07 3.11
N VAL A 22 -14.77 11.92 3.78
CA VAL A 22 -14.08 11.61 5.03
C VAL A 22 -14.65 12.50 6.12
N GLN A 23 -14.90 11.91 7.27
CA GLN A 23 -15.36 12.61 8.47
C GLN A 23 -14.56 12.12 9.66
N GLU A 24 -13.96 13.06 10.36
CA GLU A 24 -13.26 12.77 11.60
C GLU A 24 -14.25 12.78 12.77
N LEU A 25 -14.00 11.91 13.73
CA LEU A 25 -14.72 11.93 15.00
C LEU A 25 -14.19 13.08 15.85
N ALA A 26 -15.07 13.72 16.61
CA ALA A 26 -14.63 14.70 17.60
C ALA A 26 -13.77 14.02 18.67
N ALA A 27 -12.80 14.75 19.21
CA ALA A 27 -11.99 14.25 20.32
C ALA A 27 -12.89 13.81 21.49
N ALA A 28 -12.48 12.76 22.20
CA ALA A 28 -13.20 12.28 23.36
C ALA A 28 -13.26 13.38 24.43
N ALA A 29 -14.48 13.73 24.87
CA ALA A 29 -14.69 14.71 25.91
C ALA A 29 -14.60 14.03 27.29
N THR A 30 -13.82 14.62 28.19
CA THR A 30 -13.73 14.18 29.60
C THR A 30 -14.84 14.73 30.46
N ASP A 31 -15.54 15.75 29.97
CA ASP A 31 -16.56 16.52 30.69
C ASP A 31 -17.87 16.51 29.87
N ASN A 32 -18.52 15.36 29.80
CA ASN A 32 -19.78 15.18 29.09
C ASN A 32 -20.92 14.82 30.03
N HIS A 33 -20.94 15.48 31.20
CA HIS A 33 -22.00 15.35 32.16
C HIS A 33 -22.79 16.68 32.27
N VAL A 34 -24.09 16.56 32.46
CA VAL A 34 -25.00 17.69 32.58
C VAL A 34 -25.81 17.61 33.88
N ASN A 35 -26.28 18.73 34.35
CA ASN A 35 -27.15 18.76 35.53
C ASN A 35 -28.51 18.12 35.22
N GLU A 36 -29.12 17.52 36.21
CA GLU A 36 -30.48 17.02 36.10
C GLU A 36 -31.45 18.16 35.76
N GLY A 37 -32.24 17.99 34.69
CA GLY A 37 -33.16 19.02 34.20
C GLY A 37 -32.53 20.10 33.34
N ALA A 38 -31.27 19.97 32.90
CA ALA A 38 -30.66 20.91 31.97
C ALA A 38 -31.30 20.84 30.59
N ASP A 39 -31.49 21.96 29.94
CA ASP A 39 -31.97 22.04 28.57
C ASP A 39 -30.90 21.54 27.59
N ALA A 40 -31.33 20.79 26.57
CA ALA A 40 -30.41 20.27 25.55
C ALA A 40 -29.84 21.39 24.66
N THR A 41 -28.51 21.44 24.56
CA THR A 41 -27.81 22.37 23.66
C THR A 41 -27.45 21.59 22.37
N PHE A 42 -27.91 22.10 21.22
CA PHE A 42 -27.65 21.46 19.93
C PHE A 42 -26.41 22.06 19.29
N ALA A 43 -25.41 21.22 19.01
CA ALA A 43 -24.22 21.60 18.25
C ALA A 43 -24.45 21.37 16.75
N THR A 44 -23.88 22.23 15.91
CA THR A 44 -23.88 22.02 14.46
C THR A 44 -22.89 20.91 14.13
N PRO A 45 -23.30 19.88 13.36
CA PRO A 45 -22.38 18.83 12.94
C PRO A 45 -21.22 19.37 12.11
N THR A 46 -20.02 18.79 12.26
CA THR A 46 -18.87 19.11 11.43
C THR A 46 -19.12 18.64 10.00
N ALA A 47 -18.83 19.49 9.02
CA ALA A 47 -18.96 19.13 7.61
C ALA A 47 -17.94 18.06 7.21
N THR A 48 -18.34 17.14 6.33
CA THR A 48 -17.45 16.14 5.75
C THR A 48 -16.48 16.76 4.76
N SER A 49 -15.24 16.27 4.73
CA SER A 49 -14.26 16.61 3.69
C SER A 49 -14.43 15.67 2.50
N ARG A 50 -14.31 16.21 1.28
CA ARG A 50 -14.40 15.44 0.05
C ARG A 50 -13.02 15.21 -0.53
N LEU A 51 -12.62 13.95 -0.65
CA LEU A 51 -11.40 13.52 -1.32
C LEU A 51 -11.75 12.83 -2.63
N GLY A 52 -10.80 12.70 -3.55
CA GLY A 52 -11.03 11.99 -4.80
C GLY A 52 -9.73 11.72 -5.56
N ASN A 53 -9.80 10.78 -6.49
CA ASN A 53 -8.66 10.38 -7.32
C ASN A 53 -9.09 10.19 -8.77
N TYR A 54 -8.14 10.33 -9.72
CA TYR A 54 -8.36 10.08 -11.13
C TYR A 54 -8.01 8.65 -11.51
N HIS A 55 -8.81 8.05 -12.40
CA HIS A 55 -8.46 6.78 -12.99
C HIS A 55 -7.36 6.96 -14.03
N GLN A 56 -6.29 6.20 -13.88
CA GLN A 56 -5.17 6.11 -14.81
C GLN A 56 -5.45 5.00 -15.83
N ILE A 57 -5.11 5.25 -17.09
CA ILE A 57 -5.14 4.22 -18.13
C ILE A 57 -3.75 3.62 -18.23
N SER A 58 -3.66 2.31 -17.99
CA SER A 58 -2.41 1.56 -18.11
C SER A 58 -2.55 0.53 -19.24
N VAL A 59 -1.59 0.52 -20.15
CA VAL A 59 -1.63 -0.30 -21.39
C VAL A 59 -0.35 -1.09 -21.56
N LYS A 60 -0.48 -2.31 -22.08
CA LYS A 60 0.62 -3.14 -22.58
C LYS A 60 0.23 -3.67 -23.95
N ASP A 61 0.98 -3.28 -24.96
CA ASP A 61 0.75 -3.67 -26.35
C ASP A 61 1.63 -4.86 -26.74
N PHE A 62 1.13 -5.67 -27.68
CA PHE A 62 1.92 -6.65 -28.37
C PHE A 62 1.35 -6.89 -29.77
N ALA A 63 2.21 -7.27 -30.70
CA ALA A 63 1.82 -7.61 -32.05
C ALA A 63 2.37 -9.00 -32.41
N ILE A 64 1.56 -9.82 -33.07
CA ILE A 64 1.92 -11.15 -33.52
C ILE A 64 1.60 -11.23 -35.00
N SER A 65 2.54 -11.74 -35.80
CA SER A 65 2.31 -11.99 -37.23
C SER A 65 1.38 -13.19 -37.41
N GLY A 66 0.53 -13.14 -38.42
CA GLY A 66 -0.38 -14.27 -38.76
C GLY A 66 0.38 -15.57 -39.05
N THR A 67 1.58 -15.48 -39.66
CA THR A 67 2.44 -16.65 -39.91
C THR A 67 2.90 -17.27 -38.58
N LEU A 68 3.29 -16.46 -37.61
CA LEU A 68 3.72 -16.96 -36.29
C LEU A 68 2.57 -17.62 -35.54
N GLU A 69 1.34 -17.13 -35.69
CA GLU A 69 0.15 -17.69 -35.02
C GLU A 69 -0.25 -19.04 -35.65
N SER A 70 -0.06 -19.20 -36.98
CA SER A 70 -0.50 -20.39 -37.76
C SER A 70 0.49 -21.55 -37.80
N VAL A 71 1.76 -21.34 -37.45
CA VAL A 71 2.81 -22.38 -37.47
C VAL A 71 2.82 -23.16 -36.17
N ASP A 72 2.94 -24.50 -36.27
CA ASP A 72 3.13 -25.37 -35.11
C ASP A 72 4.42 -25.03 -34.35
N LYS A 73 4.30 -24.89 -33.06
CA LYS A 73 5.41 -24.48 -32.18
C LYS A 73 5.66 -25.49 -31.08
N ALA A 74 6.92 -25.68 -30.75
CA ALA A 74 7.30 -26.49 -29.61
C ALA A 74 6.90 -25.80 -28.29
N GLY A 75 6.06 -26.44 -27.49
CA GLY A 75 5.73 -26.01 -26.15
C GLY A 75 4.66 -24.94 -26.01
N ARG A 76 4.05 -24.42 -27.09
CA ARG A 76 2.95 -23.45 -27.06
C ARG A 76 1.92 -23.77 -28.15
N GLU A 77 0.67 -23.73 -27.80
CA GLU A 77 -0.42 -23.96 -28.74
C GLU A 77 -0.76 -22.68 -29.52
N ARG A 78 -0.87 -21.54 -28.80
CA ARG A 78 -1.17 -20.24 -29.40
C ARG A 78 -0.29 -19.15 -28.79
N GLU A 79 0.43 -18.41 -29.64
CA GLU A 79 1.29 -17.31 -29.20
C GLU A 79 0.49 -16.14 -28.61
N SER A 80 -0.66 -15.83 -29.21
CA SER A 80 -1.53 -14.74 -28.74
C SER A 80 -2.05 -14.96 -27.32
N ALA A 81 -2.40 -16.19 -26.97
CA ALA A 81 -2.87 -16.54 -25.63
C ALA A 81 -1.76 -16.41 -24.57
N ASP A 82 -0.57 -16.91 -24.92
CA ASP A 82 0.60 -16.83 -24.03
C ASP A 82 1.04 -15.38 -23.79
N GLN A 83 1.10 -14.57 -24.86
CA GLN A 83 1.44 -13.15 -24.76
C GLN A 83 0.42 -12.36 -23.95
N LYS A 84 -0.88 -12.66 -24.04
CA LYS A 84 -1.91 -12.03 -23.19
C LYS A 84 -1.66 -12.29 -21.71
N ILE A 85 -1.29 -13.51 -21.34
CA ILE A 85 -0.96 -13.88 -19.95
C ILE A 85 0.27 -13.09 -19.47
N ILE A 86 1.34 -13.09 -20.28
CA ILE A 86 2.59 -12.38 -19.97
C ILE A 86 2.30 -10.88 -19.78
N LYS A 87 1.60 -10.25 -20.73
CA LYS A 87 1.27 -8.81 -20.68
C LYS A 87 0.35 -8.45 -19.51
N SER A 88 -0.56 -9.34 -19.13
CA SER A 88 -1.38 -9.14 -17.93
C SER A 88 -0.55 -9.11 -16.64
N VAL A 89 0.46 -9.98 -16.54
CA VAL A 89 1.39 -10.00 -15.40
C VAL A 89 2.26 -8.74 -15.39
N GLU A 90 2.78 -8.35 -16.56
CA GLU A 90 3.57 -7.11 -16.70
C GLU A 90 2.74 -5.87 -16.31
N LEU A 91 1.48 -5.79 -16.73
CA LEU A 91 0.58 -4.69 -16.40
C LEU A 91 0.33 -4.59 -14.88
N ARG A 92 0.11 -5.71 -14.20
CA ARG A 92 -0.02 -5.72 -12.73
C ARG A 92 1.24 -5.22 -12.03
N ARG A 93 2.42 -5.57 -12.54
CA ARG A 93 3.70 -5.09 -12.01
C ARG A 93 3.85 -3.58 -12.18
N ASP A 94 3.46 -3.05 -13.34
CA ASP A 94 3.50 -1.60 -13.59
C ASP A 94 2.54 -0.85 -12.67
N ILE A 95 1.34 -1.37 -12.44
CA ILE A 95 0.38 -0.80 -11.49
C ILE A 95 0.95 -0.81 -10.07
N GLU A 96 1.49 -1.93 -9.61
CA GLU A 96 2.12 -2.05 -8.29
C GLU A 96 3.24 -1.02 -8.11
N LYS A 97 4.11 -0.89 -9.11
CA LYS A 97 5.20 0.08 -9.08
C LYS A 97 4.68 1.53 -9.13
N SER A 98 3.68 1.81 -9.94
CA SER A 98 3.08 3.15 -10.05
C SER A 98 2.42 3.58 -8.73
N VAL A 99 1.75 2.68 -8.04
CA VAL A 99 1.08 2.97 -6.77
C VAL A 99 2.05 3.05 -5.61
N GLY A 100 2.98 2.09 -5.48
CA GLY A 100 3.82 1.95 -4.30
C GLY A 100 5.17 2.67 -4.40
N ASP A 101 5.81 2.70 -5.57
CA ASP A 101 7.20 3.17 -5.69
C ASP A 101 7.31 4.62 -6.15
N THR A 102 6.32 5.16 -6.83
CA THR A 102 6.36 6.53 -7.33
C THR A 102 5.94 7.56 -6.29
N ASN A 103 6.22 8.82 -6.58
CA ASN A 103 5.76 9.98 -5.81
C ASN A 103 5.07 10.93 -6.80
N VAL A 104 3.83 10.59 -7.15
CA VAL A 104 3.06 11.27 -8.20
C VAL A 104 1.73 11.74 -7.61
N ALA A 105 1.45 13.03 -7.73
CA ALA A 105 0.17 13.61 -7.40
C ALA A 105 -0.90 13.25 -8.45
N ARG A 106 -2.17 13.21 -8.04
CA ARG A 106 -3.29 13.04 -8.98
C ARG A 106 -3.33 14.17 -10.00
N SER A 107 -3.64 13.85 -11.25
CA SER A 107 -3.73 14.84 -12.32
C SER A 107 -4.86 14.54 -13.29
N ALA A 108 -5.65 15.58 -13.60
CA ALA A 108 -6.66 15.54 -14.66
C ALA A 108 -6.05 15.71 -16.06
N SER A 109 -4.80 16.21 -16.15
CA SER A 109 -4.11 16.46 -17.41
C SER A 109 -3.89 15.17 -18.18
N ASP A 110 -4.01 15.21 -19.49
CA ASP A 110 -3.80 14.06 -20.35
C ASP A 110 -2.29 13.83 -20.61
N PRO A 111 -1.74 12.62 -20.35
CA PRO A 111 -2.41 11.46 -19.75
C PRO A 111 -2.73 11.65 -18.27
N ARG A 112 -3.96 11.26 -17.87
CA ARG A 112 -4.39 11.32 -16.47
C ARG A 112 -3.52 10.43 -15.59
N LYS A 113 -3.28 10.90 -14.35
CA LYS A 113 -2.48 10.18 -13.37
C LYS A 113 -3.27 9.95 -12.10
N SER A 114 -3.21 8.74 -11.61
CA SER A 114 -3.65 8.39 -10.26
C SER A 114 -2.57 8.79 -9.26
N ALA A 115 -2.97 9.28 -8.10
CA ALA A 115 -2.04 9.58 -7.01
C ALA A 115 -1.39 8.29 -6.49
N SER A 116 -0.10 8.37 -6.20
CA SER A 116 0.65 7.28 -5.56
C SER A 116 0.33 7.19 -4.06
N LEU A 117 0.57 6.03 -3.46
CA LEU A 117 0.21 5.77 -2.06
C LEU A 117 0.82 6.79 -1.08
N ILE A 118 2.08 7.18 -1.29
CA ILE A 118 2.77 8.12 -0.40
C ILE A 118 2.13 9.51 -0.34
N THR A 119 1.44 9.94 -1.40
CA THR A 119 0.82 11.28 -1.46
C THR A 119 -0.48 11.39 -0.65
N TRP A 120 -0.99 10.27 -0.14
CA TRP A 120 -2.15 10.19 0.75
C TRP A 120 -1.79 10.20 2.24
N MET A 121 -0.50 10.27 2.55
CA MET A 121 0.01 10.19 3.92
C MET A 121 0.47 11.56 4.42
N THR A 122 0.03 11.94 5.62
CA THR A 122 0.45 13.18 6.29
C THR A 122 1.50 12.93 7.37
N ASN A 123 1.33 11.85 8.14
CA ASN A 123 2.25 11.47 9.22
C ASN A 123 3.18 10.36 8.73
N VAL A 124 4.25 10.75 8.05
CA VAL A 124 5.24 9.82 7.53
C VAL A 124 6.46 9.85 8.43
N SER A 125 6.86 8.70 8.97
CA SER A 125 8.14 8.56 9.64
C SER A 125 9.28 8.78 8.63
N LYS A 126 9.86 9.98 8.61
CA LYS A 126 10.80 10.46 7.60
C LYS A 126 12.03 11.11 8.24
N PRO A 127 13.14 11.27 7.50
CA PRO A 127 14.22 12.17 7.88
C PRO A 127 13.75 13.63 8.02
N SER A 128 14.43 14.40 8.87
CA SER A 128 14.05 15.79 9.16
C SER A 128 14.21 16.74 7.96
N ASP A 129 15.01 16.35 6.97
CA ASP A 129 15.28 17.06 5.73
C ASP A 129 14.33 16.66 4.57
N MET A 130 13.34 15.84 4.84
CA MET A 130 12.27 15.47 3.90
C MET A 130 10.93 16.06 4.34
N GLY A 131 10.00 16.24 3.38
CA GLY A 131 8.64 16.76 3.60
C GLY A 131 7.57 15.75 3.20
N HIS A 132 6.44 15.74 3.91
CA HIS A 132 5.22 15.09 3.44
C HIS A 132 4.35 16.12 2.70
N GLY A 133 3.41 15.63 1.89
CA GLY A 133 2.40 16.46 1.25
C GLY A 133 1.20 16.74 2.15
N THR A 134 0.14 17.27 1.56
CA THR A 134 -1.14 17.56 2.25
C THR A 134 -1.93 16.31 2.61
N GLY A 135 -1.57 15.13 2.06
CA GLY A 135 -2.24 13.86 2.34
C GLY A 135 -3.58 13.68 1.62
N ASP A 136 -3.87 14.52 0.64
CA ASP A 136 -5.10 14.47 -0.16
C ASP A 136 -4.85 14.02 -1.62
N GLY A 137 -3.62 13.65 -1.94
CA GLY A 137 -3.21 13.20 -3.26
C GLY A 137 -3.02 14.32 -4.29
N THR A 138 -3.12 15.60 -3.91
CA THR A 138 -2.98 16.73 -4.85
C THR A 138 -1.55 17.20 -5.04
N ASP A 139 -0.67 16.87 -4.12
CA ASP A 139 0.74 17.25 -4.15
C ASP A 139 1.68 16.05 -3.94
N THR A 140 2.94 16.27 -4.19
CA THR A 140 4.00 15.27 -4.00
C THR A 140 4.74 15.50 -2.69
N CYS A 141 5.30 14.44 -2.11
CA CYS A 141 6.18 14.56 -0.96
C CYS A 141 7.57 15.04 -1.39
N ASP A 142 8.26 15.77 -0.52
CA ASP A 142 9.67 16.08 -0.72
C ASP A 142 10.54 14.91 -0.24
N LEU A 143 11.10 14.17 -1.17
CA LEU A 143 11.96 13.01 -0.93
C LEU A 143 13.43 13.28 -1.27
N THR A 144 13.83 14.57 -1.35
CA THR A 144 15.19 14.95 -1.77
C THR A 144 16.23 14.88 -0.64
N GLY A 145 15.80 14.63 0.58
CA GLY A 145 16.68 14.51 1.74
C GLY A 145 17.52 13.23 1.78
N THR A 146 18.28 13.07 2.84
CA THR A 146 19.19 11.94 3.03
C THR A 146 18.47 10.77 3.72
N ASN A 147 18.47 9.60 3.09
CA ASN A 147 17.88 8.40 3.66
C ASN A 147 18.60 7.99 4.95
N ARG A 148 17.82 7.58 5.95
CA ARG A 148 18.32 7.06 7.22
C ARG A 148 18.25 5.54 7.28
N ALA A 149 19.06 4.92 8.11
CA ALA A 149 18.98 3.48 8.34
C ALA A 149 17.64 3.10 8.99
N LEU A 150 17.07 2.00 8.56
CA LEU A 150 15.83 1.46 9.14
C LEU A 150 16.09 0.93 10.56
N THR A 151 15.26 1.31 11.51
CA THR A 151 15.28 0.84 12.90
C THR A 151 13.93 0.28 13.31
N LEU A 152 13.90 -0.58 14.32
CA LEU A 152 12.66 -1.11 14.88
C LEU A 152 11.77 0.00 15.44
N ALA A 153 12.36 0.95 16.14
CA ALA A 153 11.65 2.08 16.72
C ALA A 153 10.88 2.92 15.66
N GLN A 154 11.39 2.99 14.43
CA GLN A 154 10.68 3.67 13.34
C GLN A 154 9.43 2.90 12.89
N ILE A 155 9.49 1.58 12.86
CA ILE A 155 8.34 0.72 12.53
C ILE A 155 7.30 0.81 13.64
N GLU A 156 7.72 0.74 14.89
CA GLU A 156 6.85 0.84 16.07
C GLU A 156 6.17 2.21 16.14
N SER A 157 6.93 3.31 15.94
CA SER A 157 6.39 4.67 15.92
C SER A 157 5.35 4.86 14.81
N ALA A 158 5.65 4.40 13.60
CA ALA A 158 4.70 4.50 12.48
C ALA A 158 3.43 3.65 12.70
N ASN A 159 3.56 2.49 13.34
CA ASN A 159 2.41 1.66 13.69
C ASN A 159 1.59 2.29 14.82
N GLN A 160 2.24 2.89 15.81
CA GLN A 160 1.60 3.62 16.89
C GLN A 160 0.80 4.82 16.35
N GLU A 161 1.40 5.66 15.50
CA GLU A 161 0.73 6.80 14.87
C GLU A 161 -0.53 6.36 14.11
N ALA A 162 -0.43 5.30 13.31
CA ALA A 162 -1.59 4.77 12.58
C ALA A 162 -2.68 4.24 13.52
N TRP A 163 -2.31 3.64 14.65
CA TRP A 163 -3.26 3.14 15.65
C TRP A 163 -3.92 4.30 16.42
N GLU A 164 -3.18 5.35 16.77
CA GLU A 164 -3.72 6.54 17.44
C GLU A 164 -4.73 7.27 16.57
N ASP A 165 -4.53 7.27 15.25
CA ASP A 165 -5.47 7.81 14.26
C ASP A 165 -6.68 6.89 14.00
N GLY A 166 -6.77 5.75 14.70
CA GLY A 166 -7.91 4.83 14.65
C GLY A 166 -7.81 3.73 13.59
N GLY A 167 -6.67 3.58 12.94
CA GLY A 167 -6.40 2.47 12.01
C GLY A 167 -6.04 1.17 12.74
N ASN A 168 -6.13 0.06 12.02
CA ASN A 168 -5.69 -1.26 12.47
C ASN A 168 -4.76 -1.87 11.40
N PRO A 169 -3.53 -1.38 11.25
CA PRO A 169 -2.62 -1.83 10.22
C PRO A 169 -2.23 -3.31 10.43
N GLN A 170 -2.27 -4.08 9.35
CA GLN A 170 -2.03 -5.52 9.38
C GLN A 170 -0.89 -5.95 8.44
N ILE A 171 -0.55 -5.14 7.44
CA ILE A 171 0.40 -5.51 6.41
C ILE A 171 1.56 -4.51 6.39
N LEU A 172 2.79 -5.05 6.48
CA LEU A 172 4.00 -4.29 6.28
C LEU A 172 4.61 -4.67 4.93
N VAL A 173 4.57 -3.75 3.97
CA VAL A 173 5.14 -3.94 2.64
C VAL A 173 6.51 -3.28 2.57
N CYS A 174 7.52 -4.05 2.17
CA CYS A 174 8.89 -3.57 2.09
C CYS A 174 9.64 -4.16 0.89
N SER A 175 10.79 -3.57 0.55
CA SER A 175 11.70 -4.14 -0.44
C SER A 175 12.42 -5.38 0.11
N ALA A 176 13.05 -6.15 -0.78
CA ALA A 176 13.83 -7.32 -0.39
C ALA A 176 14.99 -6.98 0.57
N THR A 177 15.65 -5.83 0.35
CA THR A 177 16.74 -5.34 1.21
C THR A 177 16.22 -4.99 2.60
N ASN A 178 15.11 -4.24 2.68
CA ASN A 178 14.51 -3.88 3.96
C ASN A 178 13.97 -5.11 4.69
N LYS A 179 13.45 -6.10 3.98
CA LYS A 179 13.06 -7.39 4.57
C LYS A 179 14.23 -8.09 5.24
N ALA A 180 15.40 -8.14 4.57
CA ALA A 180 16.61 -8.71 5.15
C ALA A 180 17.11 -7.90 6.35
N ASN A 181 17.04 -6.56 6.27
CA ASN A 181 17.40 -5.69 7.38
C ASN A 181 16.50 -5.92 8.61
N ILE A 182 15.19 -6.02 8.43
CA ILE A 182 14.24 -6.32 9.52
C ILE A 182 14.57 -7.68 10.15
N SER A 183 14.85 -8.70 9.34
CA SER A 183 15.25 -10.02 9.86
C SER A 183 16.56 -9.97 10.65
N ASN A 184 17.52 -9.16 10.23
CA ASN A 184 18.79 -8.97 10.94
C ASN A 184 18.62 -8.15 12.23
N LEU A 185 17.80 -7.10 12.22
CA LEU A 185 17.46 -6.32 13.42
C LEU A 185 16.80 -7.21 14.47
N SER A 186 15.96 -8.12 14.03
CA SER A 186 15.32 -9.14 14.84
C SER A 186 16.31 -10.08 15.52
N ALA A 187 17.32 -10.53 14.78
CA ALA A 187 18.33 -11.43 15.31
C ALA A 187 19.28 -10.76 16.32
N ALA A 188 19.41 -9.43 16.25
CA ALA A 188 20.35 -8.67 17.09
C ALA A 188 19.79 -8.24 18.46
N GLY A 189 18.49 -8.29 18.68
CA GLY A 189 17.90 -7.76 19.93
C GLY A 189 16.47 -8.22 20.21
N THR A 190 16.35 -8.85 21.23
CA THR A 190 15.42 -8.99 22.38
C THR A 190 13.91 -9.11 22.19
N ASN A 191 13.21 -8.71 21.14
CA ASN A 191 11.75 -8.66 21.16
C ASN A 191 11.02 -9.22 19.93
N LEU A 192 11.66 -10.02 19.13
CA LEU A 192 10.95 -10.70 18.05
C LEU A 192 10.69 -12.15 18.45
N VAL A 193 9.44 -12.53 18.35
CA VAL A 193 9.07 -13.95 18.38
C VAL A 193 9.72 -14.59 17.15
N THR A 194 11.02 -14.88 17.27
CA THR A 194 11.59 -15.93 16.47
C THR A 194 10.71 -17.14 16.72
N ASN A 195 10.14 -17.69 15.69
CA ASN A 195 9.62 -19.05 15.72
C ASN A 195 10.82 -19.94 16.05
N GLN A 196 11.24 -19.94 17.33
CA GLN A 196 12.12 -20.96 17.85
C GLN A 196 11.30 -22.24 17.77
N VAL A 197 11.48 -22.96 16.70
CA VAL A 197 11.22 -24.39 16.74
C VAL A 197 12.09 -24.88 17.89
N ASN A 198 11.47 -25.15 19.04
CA ASN A 198 12.11 -25.78 20.17
C ASN A 198 12.80 -27.05 19.62
N ALA A 199 14.12 -26.95 19.44
CA ALA A 199 14.91 -28.12 19.10
C ALA A 199 14.83 -29.05 20.30
N THR A 200 13.99 -30.07 20.20
CA THR A 200 14.01 -31.20 21.11
C THR A 200 15.40 -31.79 21.03
N ALA A 201 16.03 -31.98 22.18
CA ALA A 201 17.39 -32.49 22.27
C ALA A 201 17.58 -33.75 21.38
N GLY A 202 18.41 -33.66 20.36
CA GLY A 202 18.68 -34.73 19.42
C GLY A 202 18.39 -34.43 17.93
N THR A 203 17.72 -33.30 17.61
CA THR A 203 17.50 -32.88 16.22
C THR A 203 18.50 -31.79 15.84
N ALA A 204 19.07 -31.86 14.62
CA ALA A 204 19.98 -30.85 14.13
C ALA A 204 19.34 -29.45 14.24
N PRO A 205 20.07 -28.43 14.74
CA PRO A 205 19.52 -27.08 14.89
C PRO A 205 19.12 -26.54 13.52
N SER A 206 17.81 -26.33 13.28
CA SER A 206 17.35 -25.64 12.10
C SER A 206 17.44 -24.13 12.37
N PHE A 207 18.27 -23.45 11.58
CA PHE A 207 18.40 -22.00 11.63
C PHE A 207 17.24 -21.37 10.86
N VAL A 208 16.31 -20.71 11.55
CA VAL A 208 15.26 -19.92 10.92
C VAL A 208 15.71 -18.46 10.91
N GLY A 209 16.24 -18.03 9.79
CA GLY A 209 16.71 -16.64 9.57
C GLY A 209 15.68 -15.70 8.96
N ALA A 210 14.38 -16.05 8.98
CA ALA A 210 13.35 -15.25 8.34
C ALA A 210 12.23 -14.88 9.32
N VAL A 211 11.85 -13.60 9.33
CA VAL A 211 10.67 -13.09 10.05
C VAL A 211 9.54 -12.92 9.04
N SER A 212 8.41 -13.55 9.25
CA SER A 212 7.20 -13.39 8.42
C SER A 212 6.14 -12.52 9.09
N VAL A 213 6.18 -12.43 10.41
CA VAL A 213 5.24 -11.69 11.24
C VAL A 213 6.04 -10.86 12.23
N PHE A 214 5.66 -9.61 12.39
CA PHE A 214 6.19 -8.69 13.37
C PHE A 214 5.09 -8.38 14.38
N LEU A 215 5.29 -8.78 15.63
CA LEU A 215 4.38 -8.49 16.72
C LEU A 215 4.78 -7.18 17.38
N THR A 216 3.89 -6.20 17.34
CA THR A 216 4.04 -4.90 18.03
C THR A 216 3.09 -4.83 19.21
N ASP A 217 3.24 -3.81 20.05
CA ASP A 217 2.31 -3.54 21.15
C ASP A 217 0.89 -3.15 20.65
N PHE A 218 0.79 -2.74 19.38
CA PHE A 218 -0.45 -2.26 18.75
C PHE A 218 -1.07 -3.26 17.78
N GLY A 219 -0.50 -4.43 17.60
CA GLY A 219 -1.03 -5.47 16.72
C GLY A 219 0.04 -6.27 15.99
N GLU A 220 -0.42 -7.17 15.14
CA GLU A 220 0.40 -8.10 14.37
C GLU A 220 0.55 -7.59 12.94
N LEU A 221 1.78 -7.37 12.48
CA LEU A 221 2.10 -6.95 11.12
C LEU A 221 2.64 -8.13 10.30
N GLN A 222 1.96 -8.47 9.22
CA GLN A 222 2.45 -9.44 8.25
C GLN A 222 3.49 -8.79 7.32
N LEU A 223 4.73 -9.28 7.36
CA LEU A 223 5.80 -8.79 6.50
C LEU A 223 5.71 -9.38 5.11
N THR A 224 5.35 -8.56 4.14
CA THR A 224 5.20 -8.98 2.75
C THR A 224 6.21 -8.24 1.86
N PRO A 225 7.22 -8.92 1.30
CA PRO A 225 8.19 -8.27 0.43
C PRO A 225 7.58 -7.99 -0.95
N SER A 226 7.76 -6.77 -1.46
CA SER A 226 7.48 -6.38 -2.84
C SER A 226 8.78 -6.26 -3.64
N ARG A 227 8.78 -6.79 -4.86
CA ARG A 227 9.93 -6.68 -5.79
C ARG A 227 10.01 -5.34 -6.49
N PHE A 228 8.91 -4.56 -6.40
CA PHE A 228 8.73 -3.33 -7.16
C PHE A 228 8.84 -2.09 -6.30
N LEU A 229 9.06 -2.26 -5.00
CA LEU A 229 9.28 -1.18 -4.06
C LEU A 229 10.78 -0.90 -3.90
N SER A 230 11.17 0.37 -3.95
CA SER A 230 12.54 0.83 -3.71
C SER A 230 12.95 0.66 -2.24
N ASN A 231 14.26 0.74 -1.97
CA ASN A 231 14.80 0.51 -0.62
C ASN A 231 14.60 1.70 0.33
N ASP A 232 14.17 2.84 -0.19
CA ASP A 232 13.96 4.08 0.54
C ASP A 232 12.57 4.17 1.21
N LYS A 233 11.68 3.22 0.92
CA LYS A 233 10.29 3.22 1.38
C LYS A 233 9.91 1.91 2.04
N LEU A 234 8.98 2.02 2.97
CA LEU A 234 8.29 0.93 3.64
C LEU A 234 6.88 1.42 3.93
N PHE A 235 5.88 0.58 3.72
CA PHE A 235 4.48 0.91 3.99
C PHE A 235 3.91 -0.01 5.04
N ILE A 236 3.24 0.58 6.01
CA ILE A 236 2.38 -0.10 6.96
C ILE A 236 0.95 0.18 6.50
N ILE A 237 0.20 -0.84 6.15
CA ILE A 237 -1.09 -0.73 5.47
C ILE A 237 -2.17 -1.39 6.29
N ASP A 238 -3.26 -0.66 6.48
CA ASP A 238 -4.54 -1.20 6.88
C ASP A 238 -5.34 -1.54 5.61
N PRO A 239 -5.64 -2.82 5.36
CA PRO A 239 -6.36 -3.23 4.15
C PRO A 239 -7.76 -2.63 4.03
N ASP A 240 -8.40 -2.29 5.15
CA ASP A 240 -9.77 -1.76 5.17
C ASP A 240 -9.84 -0.32 4.61
N TYR A 241 -8.71 0.40 4.62
CA TYR A 241 -8.61 1.76 4.09
C TYR A 241 -8.04 1.84 2.67
N VAL A 242 -7.64 0.71 2.07
CA VAL A 242 -7.04 0.69 0.73
C VAL A 242 -7.89 -0.09 -0.25
N SER A 243 -8.47 0.61 -1.22
CA SER A 243 -9.28 0.00 -2.27
C SER A 243 -8.73 0.31 -3.66
N CYS A 244 -8.74 -0.69 -4.53
CA CYS A 244 -8.38 -0.56 -5.94
C CYS A 244 -9.66 -0.38 -6.77
N LEU A 245 -9.84 0.81 -7.33
CA LEU A 245 -10.99 1.13 -8.14
C LEU A 245 -10.72 0.78 -9.60
N LEU A 246 -11.51 -0.13 -10.16
CA LEU A 246 -11.38 -0.58 -11.53
C LEU A 246 -12.50 0.02 -12.38
N TYR A 247 -12.10 0.73 -13.43
CA TYR A 247 -13.00 1.22 -14.47
C TYR A 247 -12.92 0.27 -15.66
N THR A 248 -13.98 -0.51 -15.87
CA THR A 248 -14.12 -1.38 -17.03
C THR A 248 -15.03 -0.72 -18.03
N SER A 249 -14.51 0.14 -18.90
CA SER A 249 -15.21 0.56 -20.11
C SER A 249 -14.89 -0.43 -21.23
N PRO A 250 -15.86 -0.77 -22.10
CA PRO A 250 -15.53 -1.47 -23.34
C PRO A 250 -14.50 -0.65 -24.12
N SER A 251 -13.50 -1.33 -24.67
CA SER A 251 -12.46 -0.69 -25.47
C SER A 251 -13.10 0.10 -26.62
N PRO A 252 -12.70 1.35 -26.89
CA PRO A 252 -13.19 2.11 -28.03
C PRO A 252 -12.86 1.48 -29.39
N ARG A 253 -12.12 0.34 -29.39
CA ARG A 253 -11.75 -0.41 -30.59
C ARG A 253 -12.64 -1.63 -30.85
N ASP A 254 -13.66 -1.86 -30.03
CA ASP A 254 -14.64 -2.94 -30.21
C ASP A 254 -15.88 -2.49 -31.00
N GLY A 255 -15.72 -1.44 -31.81
CA GLY A 255 -16.71 -0.92 -32.73
C GLY A 255 -16.24 -0.95 -34.18
#